data_cfa4f8700980bfbb216dd89e5f529685
#
_entry.id   cfa4f8700980bfbb216dd89e5f529685
#
_cell.length_a   1.000
_cell.length_b   1.000
_cell.length_c   1.000
_cell.angle_alpha   90.00
_cell.angle_beta   90.00
_cell.angle_gamma   90.00
#
_symmetry.space_group_name_H-M   'P 1'
#
loop_
_entity.id
_entity.type
_entity.pdbx_description
1 polymer ?
#
loop_
_entity_poly.entity_id
_entity_poly.type
_entity_poly.pdbx_seq_one_letter_code
_entity_poly.pdbx_strand_id
1 'polypeptide(L)'
;TQTIHMHIQDKQTGSSTLFSRTLEAKRYPVKVTVNLNQDLIDFYKEYPQCEFTVYACAPVSDEVTSSILPPLQEAIQGKSETDAANILLNFVQTAFLYQTDHEQFGYEKPFFVEETFYYPYCDCEDRAVLYAYLVRELLGLDVVLLNYPQHLATAVLFNGPINGDFVNVSGKRYTVCDPTYINAPIGKAMPQLKDAKVKVISNIITH
;
A
#
# COMPACT_ATOMS: atom_id res chain seq x y z
N THR A 1 -16.07 -19.19 21.14
CA THR A 1 -15.61 -18.73 19.82
C THR A 1 -16.65 -19.22 18.81
N GLN A 2 -17.48 -18.33 18.26
CA GLN A 2 -18.38 -18.65 17.16
C GLN A 2 -17.64 -18.38 15.86
N THR A 3 -17.46 -19.40 15.04
CA THR A 3 -16.95 -19.27 13.69
C THR A 3 -18.13 -18.93 12.78
N ILE A 4 -18.13 -17.76 12.17
CA ILE A 4 -19.14 -17.37 11.17
C ILE A 4 -18.59 -17.84 9.83
N HIS A 5 -19.25 -18.84 9.22
CA HIS A 5 -18.99 -19.21 7.84
C HIS A 5 -19.88 -18.35 6.94
N MET A 6 -19.31 -17.37 6.26
CA MET A 6 -20.01 -16.68 5.19
C MET A 6 -19.88 -17.51 3.90
N HIS A 7 -21.01 -18.03 3.42
CA HIS A 7 -21.10 -18.55 2.05
C HIS A 7 -21.51 -17.38 1.15
N ILE A 8 -20.55 -16.85 0.42
CA ILE A 8 -20.87 -15.96 -0.71
C ILE A 8 -21.32 -16.89 -1.84
N GLN A 9 -22.62 -16.92 -2.13
CA GLN A 9 -23.11 -17.57 -3.33
C GLN A 9 -22.82 -16.67 -4.51
N ASP A 10 -21.74 -17.02 -5.24
CA ASP A 10 -21.40 -16.43 -6.51
C ASP A 10 -22.42 -16.88 -7.56
N LYS A 11 -23.33 -16.00 -7.95
CA LYS A 11 -24.05 -16.01 -9.23
C LYS A 11 -24.68 -14.64 -9.50
N GLN A 12 -23.86 -13.67 -9.82
CA GLN A 12 -24.32 -12.59 -10.68
C GLN A 12 -23.53 -12.67 -12.00
N THR A 13 -24.13 -13.30 -13.01
CA THR A 13 -23.79 -13.11 -14.42
C THR A 13 -24.26 -11.72 -14.87
N GLY A 14 -23.82 -10.70 -14.17
CA GLY A 14 -23.93 -9.31 -14.56
C GLY A 14 -22.60 -8.91 -15.16
N SER A 15 -22.61 -8.20 -16.28
CA SER A 15 -21.42 -7.55 -16.81
C SER A 15 -20.89 -6.61 -15.74
N SER A 16 -19.80 -6.97 -15.08
CA SER A 16 -19.13 -6.08 -14.11
C SER A 16 -18.72 -4.80 -14.84
N THR A 17 -19.07 -3.65 -14.29
CA THR A 17 -18.72 -2.37 -14.88
C THR A 17 -17.24 -2.12 -14.62
N LEU A 18 -16.43 -2.32 -15.65
CA LEU A 18 -15.00 -2.02 -15.63
C LEU A 18 -14.77 -0.56 -16.03
N PHE A 19 -13.89 0.11 -15.34
CA PHE A 19 -13.38 1.42 -15.71
C PHE A 19 -11.88 1.50 -15.48
N SER A 20 -11.22 2.48 -16.09
CA SER A 20 -9.77 2.61 -15.97
C SER A 20 -9.36 4.00 -15.53
N ARG A 21 -8.25 4.07 -14.77
CA ARG A 21 -7.61 5.31 -14.34
C ARG A 21 -6.12 5.25 -14.64
N THR A 22 -5.56 6.35 -15.13
CA THR A 22 -4.12 6.46 -15.37
C THR A 22 -3.46 7.31 -14.29
N LEU A 23 -2.36 6.80 -13.76
CA LEU A 23 -1.55 7.40 -12.71
C LEU A 23 -0.10 7.48 -13.17
N GLU A 24 0.61 8.55 -12.80
CA GLU A 24 1.99 8.79 -13.23
C GLU A 24 2.85 9.32 -12.08
N ALA A 25 4.00 8.70 -11.85
CA ALA A 25 4.98 9.17 -10.87
C ALA A 25 5.74 10.40 -11.39
N LYS A 26 6.10 11.31 -10.47
CA LYS A 26 6.72 12.60 -10.86
C LYS A 26 8.23 12.52 -11.06
N ARG A 27 8.93 11.68 -10.30
CA ARG A 27 10.40 11.63 -10.31
C ARG A 27 10.95 10.54 -11.23
N TYR A 28 10.34 9.37 -11.24
CA TYR A 28 10.68 8.27 -12.12
C TYR A 28 9.59 8.15 -13.18
N PRO A 29 9.92 7.88 -14.44
CA PRO A 29 8.93 7.83 -15.53
C PRO A 29 8.10 6.53 -15.46
N VAL A 30 7.28 6.41 -14.43
CA VAL A 30 6.38 5.27 -14.22
C VAL A 30 4.95 5.74 -14.47
N LYS A 31 4.29 5.13 -15.45
CA LYS A 31 2.91 5.38 -15.79
C LYS A 31 2.12 4.07 -15.74
N VAL A 32 1.05 4.07 -14.98
CA VAL A 32 0.19 2.91 -14.76
C VAL A 32 -1.24 3.25 -15.15
N THR A 33 -1.87 2.39 -15.95
CA THR A 33 -3.31 2.44 -16.20
C THR A 33 -3.93 1.25 -15.50
N VAL A 34 -4.65 1.52 -14.42
CA VAL A 34 -5.33 0.49 -13.62
C VAL A 34 -6.71 0.21 -14.16
N ASN A 35 -7.10 -1.05 -14.21
CA ASN A 35 -8.46 -1.50 -14.47
C ASN A 35 -9.14 -1.84 -13.16
N LEU A 36 -10.34 -1.32 -12.95
CA LEU A 36 -11.08 -1.40 -11.69
C LEU A 36 -12.47 -1.98 -11.94
N ASN A 37 -12.92 -2.78 -10.98
CA ASN A 37 -14.25 -3.38 -10.98
C ASN A 37 -15.17 -2.59 -10.05
N GLN A 38 -16.23 -1.97 -10.59
CA GLN A 38 -17.15 -1.14 -9.81
C GLN A 38 -17.89 -1.94 -8.74
N ASP A 39 -18.25 -3.19 -9.02
CA ASP A 39 -19.00 -4.01 -8.09
C ASP A 39 -18.17 -4.33 -6.83
N LEU A 40 -16.84 -4.53 -7.01
CA LEU A 40 -15.90 -4.72 -5.92
C LEU A 40 -15.72 -3.43 -5.09
N ILE A 41 -15.62 -2.29 -5.77
CA ILE A 41 -15.56 -0.98 -5.08
C ILE A 41 -16.84 -0.74 -4.26
N ASP A 42 -18.00 -1.05 -4.83
CA ASP A 42 -19.29 -0.89 -4.12
C ASP A 42 -19.38 -1.83 -2.91
N PHE A 43 -18.84 -3.05 -3.02
CA PHE A 43 -18.69 -3.96 -1.86
C PHE A 43 -17.80 -3.36 -0.77
N TYR A 44 -16.65 -2.77 -1.12
CA TYR A 44 -15.75 -2.17 -0.14
C TYR A 44 -16.33 -0.92 0.53
N LYS A 45 -17.21 -0.17 -0.14
CA LYS A 45 -17.91 0.96 0.49
C LYS A 45 -18.74 0.57 1.71
N GLU A 46 -19.31 -0.62 1.67
CA GLU A 46 -20.13 -1.17 2.76
C GLU A 46 -19.31 -2.04 3.74
N TYR A 47 -18.00 -2.22 3.48
CA TYR A 47 -17.16 -3.07 4.32
C TYR A 47 -16.92 -2.41 5.69
N PRO A 48 -17.08 -3.15 6.81
CA PRO A 48 -16.87 -2.57 8.13
C PRO A 48 -15.40 -2.22 8.35
N GLN A 49 -15.15 -1.11 9.04
CA GLN A 49 -13.79 -0.74 9.44
C GLN A 49 -13.16 -1.85 10.30
N CYS A 50 -11.92 -2.19 10.02
CA CYS A 50 -11.20 -3.27 10.67
C CYS A 50 -9.73 -2.89 10.94
N GLU A 51 -8.95 -3.84 11.49
CA GLU A 51 -7.53 -3.64 11.76
C GLU A 51 -6.74 -3.51 10.45
N PHE A 52 -5.67 -2.71 10.44
CA PHE A 52 -4.83 -2.49 9.25
C PHE A 52 -4.25 -3.76 8.64
N THR A 53 -4.09 -4.84 9.42
CA THR A 53 -3.68 -6.15 8.91
C THR A 53 -4.66 -6.70 7.89
N VAL A 54 -5.96 -6.45 8.03
CA VAL A 54 -6.99 -6.93 7.08
C VAL A 54 -6.79 -6.25 5.73
N TYR A 55 -6.65 -4.92 5.71
CA TYR A 55 -6.39 -4.17 4.48
C TYR A 55 -5.06 -4.57 3.81
N ALA A 56 -4.00 -4.72 4.61
CA ALA A 56 -2.67 -5.04 4.11
C ALA A 56 -2.51 -6.50 3.63
N CYS A 57 -3.37 -7.43 4.10
CA CYS A 57 -3.33 -8.85 3.73
C CYS A 57 -4.46 -9.26 2.77
N ALA A 58 -5.38 -8.35 2.46
CA ALA A 58 -6.45 -8.66 1.52
C ALA A 58 -5.89 -9.02 0.14
N PRO A 59 -6.43 -10.05 -0.52
CA PRO A 59 -6.07 -10.34 -1.90
C PRO A 59 -6.50 -9.17 -2.80
N VAL A 60 -5.66 -8.83 -3.75
CA VAL A 60 -5.97 -7.81 -4.76
C VAL A 60 -6.54 -8.48 -5.99
N SER A 61 -7.57 -7.89 -6.59
CA SER A 61 -8.27 -8.44 -7.75
C SER A 61 -7.37 -8.64 -8.96
N ASP A 62 -7.70 -9.61 -9.81
CA ASP A 62 -6.95 -9.91 -11.03
C ASP A 62 -6.93 -8.73 -12.00
N GLU A 63 -8.00 -7.94 -12.06
CA GLU A 63 -8.10 -6.74 -12.89
C GLU A 63 -7.07 -5.68 -12.50
N VAL A 64 -6.92 -5.45 -11.18
CA VAL A 64 -5.91 -4.51 -10.66
C VAL A 64 -4.52 -5.10 -10.82
N THR A 65 -4.29 -6.31 -10.33
CA THR A 65 -2.99 -6.99 -10.37
C THR A 65 -2.42 -7.04 -11.79
N SER A 66 -3.18 -7.52 -12.77
CA SER A 66 -2.74 -7.65 -14.17
C SER A 66 -2.51 -6.31 -14.86
N SER A 67 -3.13 -5.24 -14.39
CA SER A 67 -2.97 -3.91 -14.98
C SER A 67 -1.83 -3.10 -14.36
N ILE A 68 -1.53 -3.27 -13.07
CA ILE A 68 -0.51 -2.45 -12.38
C ILE A 68 0.85 -3.11 -12.26
N LEU A 69 0.92 -4.43 -12.02
CA LEU A 69 2.23 -5.08 -11.78
C LEU A 69 3.14 -5.09 -13.01
N PRO A 70 2.68 -5.38 -14.25
CA PRO A 70 3.57 -5.42 -15.41
C PRO A 70 4.32 -4.09 -15.67
N PRO A 71 3.68 -2.91 -15.73
CA PRO A 71 4.41 -1.66 -15.95
C PRO A 71 5.32 -1.28 -14.78
N LEU A 72 4.96 -1.63 -13.53
CA LEU A 72 5.84 -1.42 -12.38
C LEU A 72 7.03 -2.38 -12.40
N GLN A 73 6.81 -3.65 -12.76
CA GLN A 73 7.88 -4.64 -12.95
C GLN A 73 8.87 -4.21 -14.03
N GLU A 74 8.39 -3.68 -15.15
CA GLU A 74 9.24 -3.12 -16.21
C GLU A 74 10.08 -1.95 -15.70
N ALA A 75 9.49 -1.04 -14.91
CA ALA A 75 10.18 0.12 -14.37
C ALA A 75 11.32 -0.25 -13.40
N ILE A 76 11.22 -1.38 -12.71
CA ILE A 76 12.24 -1.84 -11.76
C ILE A 76 13.18 -2.91 -12.34
N GLN A 77 12.95 -3.36 -13.56
CA GLN A 77 13.74 -4.42 -14.19
C GLN A 77 15.23 -4.04 -14.26
N GLY A 78 16.10 -4.95 -13.79
CA GLY A 78 17.54 -4.74 -13.77
C GLY A 78 18.05 -3.70 -12.76
N LYS A 79 17.18 -3.20 -11.88
CA LYS A 79 17.58 -2.29 -10.80
C LYS A 79 18.08 -3.06 -9.58
N SER A 80 18.88 -2.41 -8.75
CA SER A 80 19.20 -2.93 -7.42
C SER A 80 17.91 -3.00 -6.56
N GLU A 81 17.90 -3.85 -5.52
CA GLU A 81 16.78 -3.96 -4.58
C GLU A 81 16.40 -2.60 -3.98
N THR A 82 17.40 -1.79 -3.62
CA THR A 82 17.20 -0.45 -3.07
C THR A 82 16.67 0.56 -4.08
N ASP A 83 17.13 0.51 -5.32
CA ASP A 83 16.62 1.40 -6.37
C ASP A 83 15.20 1.02 -6.76
N ALA A 84 14.91 -0.27 -6.88
CA ALA A 84 13.57 -0.78 -7.13
C ALA A 84 12.59 -0.33 -6.03
N ALA A 85 12.96 -0.51 -4.77
CA ALA A 85 12.14 -0.05 -3.63
C ALA A 85 11.92 1.47 -3.65
N ASN A 86 12.94 2.27 -4.02
CA ASN A 86 12.80 3.72 -4.16
C ASN A 86 11.89 4.13 -5.34
N ILE A 87 11.92 3.39 -6.44
CA ILE A 87 11.01 3.64 -7.58
C ILE A 87 9.57 3.40 -7.17
N LEU A 88 9.28 2.26 -6.52
CA LEU A 88 7.95 1.94 -6.01
C LEU A 88 7.49 2.94 -4.94
N LEU A 89 8.39 3.31 -4.03
CA LEU A 89 8.12 4.32 -3.00
C LEU A 89 7.73 5.66 -3.63
N ASN A 90 8.50 6.12 -4.60
CA ASN A 90 8.21 7.39 -5.28
C ASN A 90 6.92 7.33 -6.11
N PHE A 91 6.59 6.18 -6.70
CA PHE A 91 5.30 6.01 -7.37
C PHE A 91 4.16 6.26 -6.38
N VAL A 92 4.17 5.59 -5.22
CA VAL A 92 3.11 5.79 -4.21
C VAL A 92 3.11 7.22 -3.67
N GLN A 93 4.28 7.80 -3.42
CA GLN A 93 4.40 9.17 -2.92
C GLN A 93 3.83 10.22 -3.88
N THR A 94 3.93 10.03 -5.20
CA THR A 94 3.74 11.15 -6.15
C THR A 94 2.66 10.93 -7.20
N ALA A 95 2.20 9.70 -7.42
CA ALA A 95 1.15 9.41 -8.41
C ALA A 95 -0.26 9.72 -7.88
N PHE A 96 -0.42 9.86 -6.56
CA PHE A 96 -1.70 10.10 -5.91
C PHE A 96 -1.76 11.50 -5.29
N LEU A 97 -2.96 12.08 -5.27
CA LEU A 97 -3.23 13.30 -4.51
C LEU A 97 -3.42 12.93 -3.03
N TYR A 98 -3.07 13.84 -2.12
CA TYR A 98 -3.22 13.64 -0.68
C TYR A 98 -4.40 14.45 -0.14
N GLN A 99 -5.25 13.79 0.62
CA GLN A 99 -6.29 14.41 1.44
C GLN A 99 -6.62 13.44 2.56
N THR A 100 -6.85 13.97 3.77
CA THR A 100 -7.24 13.13 4.91
C THR A 100 -8.66 12.59 4.73
N ASP A 101 -8.93 11.46 5.33
CA ASP A 101 -10.27 10.84 5.32
C ASP A 101 -11.35 11.77 5.87
N HIS A 102 -11.04 12.51 6.95
CA HIS A 102 -11.96 13.48 7.52
C HIS A 102 -12.34 14.61 6.55
N GLU A 103 -11.40 15.07 5.72
CA GLU A 103 -11.68 16.07 4.69
C GLU A 103 -12.45 15.51 3.51
N GLN A 104 -12.24 14.22 3.17
CA GLN A 104 -12.86 13.57 2.03
C GLN A 104 -14.24 12.97 2.37
N PHE A 105 -14.37 12.31 3.54
CA PHE A 105 -15.56 11.53 3.93
C PHE A 105 -16.24 12.04 5.20
N GLY A 106 -15.55 12.83 6.03
CA GLY A 106 -16.04 13.26 7.35
C GLY A 106 -15.82 12.23 8.47
N TYR A 107 -15.21 11.10 8.16
CA TYR A 107 -14.86 10.02 9.10
C TYR A 107 -13.64 9.24 8.57
N GLU A 108 -12.99 8.45 9.43
CA GLU A 108 -11.87 7.56 9.07
C GLU A 108 -12.37 6.41 8.17
N LYS A 109 -11.74 6.23 7.00
CA LYS A 109 -12.08 5.21 6.02
C LYS A 109 -10.82 4.63 5.36
N PRO A 110 -10.08 3.73 6.03
CA PRO A 110 -8.93 3.08 5.43
C PRO A 110 -9.32 2.30 4.16
N PHE A 111 -8.46 2.30 3.17
CA PHE A 111 -8.72 1.72 1.85
C PHE A 111 -8.08 0.34 1.67
N PHE A 112 -8.81 -0.54 0.97
CA PHE A 112 -8.19 -1.64 0.24
C PHE A 112 -7.38 -1.08 -0.96
N VAL A 113 -6.48 -1.91 -1.50
CA VAL A 113 -5.60 -1.49 -2.60
C VAL A 113 -6.40 -0.93 -3.79
N GLU A 114 -7.51 -1.56 -4.15
CA GLU A 114 -8.40 -1.12 -5.23
C GLU A 114 -8.98 0.25 -4.97
N GLU A 115 -9.39 0.55 -3.73
CA GLU A 115 -9.96 1.83 -3.35
C GLU A 115 -8.93 2.95 -3.45
N THR A 116 -7.65 2.70 -3.11
CA THR A 116 -6.55 3.66 -3.30
C THR A 116 -6.42 4.06 -4.78
N PHE A 117 -6.62 3.13 -5.69
CA PHE A 117 -6.65 3.42 -7.14
C PHE A 117 -7.96 4.06 -7.60
N TYR A 118 -9.07 3.84 -6.91
CA TYR A 118 -10.39 4.34 -7.28
C TYR A 118 -10.59 5.80 -6.89
N TYR A 119 -10.38 6.12 -5.61
CA TYR A 119 -10.65 7.46 -5.09
C TYR A 119 -9.61 8.47 -5.58
N PRO A 120 -10.01 9.76 -5.77
CA PRO A 120 -9.10 10.79 -6.26
C PRO A 120 -7.97 11.11 -5.28
N TYR A 121 -8.22 10.96 -3.98
CA TYR A 121 -7.30 11.24 -2.90
C TYR A 121 -7.09 9.99 -2.04
N CYS A 122 -5.97 9.93 -1.38
CA CYS A 122 -5.64 8.92 -0.38
C CYS A 122 -4.76 9.54 0.70
N ASP A 123 -4.71 8.97 1.88
CA ASP A 123 -3.88 9.47 2.96
C ASP A 123 -2.75 8.52 3.37
N CYS A 124 -2.28 8.54 4.62
CA CYS A 124 -1.06 7.83 5.01
C CYS A 124 -1.26 6.31 5.09
N GLU A 125 -2.38 5.85 5.60
CA GLU A 125 -2.67 4.41 5.74
C GLU A 125 -2.89 3.75 4.39
N ASP A 126 -3.59 4.41 3.48
CA ASP A 126 -3.84 3.90 2.13
C ASP A 126 -2.54 3.71 1.36
N ARG A 127 -1.66 4.73 1.46
CA ARG A 127 -0.33 4.68 0.86
C ARG A 127 0.56 3.61 1.49
N ALA A 128 0.47 3.43 2.81
CA ALA A 128 1.23 2.40 3.51
C ALA A 128 0.77 0.99 3.10
N VAL A 129 -0.53 0.75 3.00
CA VAL A 129 -1.11 -0.51 2.52
C VAL A 129 -0.69 -0.80 1.08
N LEU A 130 -0.83 0.18 0.17
CA LEU A 130 -0.44 0.03 -1.23
C LEU A 130 1.07 -0.23 -1.37
N TYR A 131 1.92 0.52 -0.68
CA TYR A 131 3.37 0.30 -0.76
C TYR A 131 3.78 -1.06 -0.22
N ALA A 132 3.19 -1.50 0.90
CA ALA A 132 3.43 -2.82 1.45
C ALA A 132 3.02 -3.93 0.47
N TYR A 133 1.89 -3.80 -0.23
CA TYR A 133 1.48 -4.71 -1.29
C TYR A 133 2.51 -4.76 -2.42
N LEU A 134 2.88 -3.60 -2.98
CA LEU A 134 3.82 -3.54 -4.12
C LEU A 134 5.21 -4.12 -3.79
N VAL A 135 5.73 -3.87 -2.58
CA VAL A 135 7.03 -4.40 -2.15
C VAL A 135 6.98 -5.93 -2.01
N ARG A 136 5.91 -6.48 -1.47
CA ARG A 136 5.76 -7.93 -1.36
C ARG A 136 5.63 -8.59 -2.72
N GLU A 137 4.75 -8.09 -3.58
CA GLU A 137 4.49 -8.71 -4.89
C GLU A 137 5.66 -8.57 -5.87
N LEU A 138 6.33 -7.43 -5.90
CA LEU A 138 7.35 -7.14 -6.91
C LEU A 138 8.77 -7.41 -6.44
N LEU A 139 9.05 -7.32 -5.13
CA LEU A 139 10.40 -7.52 -4.59
C LEU A 139 10.51 -8.78 -3.70
N GLY A 140 9.40 -9.38 -3.28
CA GLY A 140 9.40 -10.53 -2.38
C GLY A 140 9.98 -10.24 -1.00
N LEU A 141 9.91 -8.98 -0.54
CA LEU A 141 10.51 -8.56 0.74
C LEU A 141 9.46 -8.49 1.85
N ASP A 142 9.88 -8.83 3.07
CA ASP A 142 9.06 -8.67 4.27
C ASP A 142 8.83 -7.19 4.58
N VAL A 143 7.57 -6.82 4.83
CA VAL A 143 7.15 -5.47 5.19
C VAL A 143 6.39 -5.49 6.51
N VAL A 144 6.59 -4.47 7.32
CA VAL A 144 5.78 -4.19 8.52
C VAL A 144 5.18 -2.80 8.43
N LEU A 145 3.99 -2.60 9.01
CA LEU A 145 3.43 -1.27 9.17
C LEU A 145 3.90 -0.65 10.48
N LEU A 146 4.16 0.64 10.44
CA LEU A 146 4.60 1.46 11.55
C LEU A 146 3.47 2.42 11.94
N ASN A 147 2.72 2.05 12.97
CA ASN A 147 1.60 2.86 13.45
C ASN A 147 2.11 3.85 14.52
N TYR A 148 2.33 5.09 14.10
CA TYR A 148 2.62 6.24 14.93
C TYR A 148 1.33 6.97 15.35
N PRO A 149 1.36 7.87 16.34
CA PRO A 149 0.25 8.77 16.58
C PRO A 149 -0.08 9.60 15.32
N GLN A 150 -1.28 9.44 14.79
CA GLN A 150 -1.80 10.14 13.61
C GLN A 150 -0.99 9.93 12.31
N HIS A 151 -0.25 8.82 12.19
CA HIS A 151 0.49 8.52 10.96
C HIS A 151 0.76 7.02 10.82
N LEU A 152 0.56 6.49 9.62
CA LEU A 152 0.96 5.14 9.26
C LEU A 152 2.05 5.18 8.19
N ALA A 153 3.18 4.55 8.50
CA ALA A 153 4.29 4.36 7.57
C ALA A 153 4.61 2.86 7.42
N THR A 154 5.64 2.54 6.67
CA THR A 154 6.13 1.17 6.48
C THR A 154 7.59 1.03 6.87
N ALA A 155 8.03 -0.21 7.12
CA ALA A 155 9.44 -0.57 7.12
C ALA A 155 9.65 -1.92 6.42
N VAL A 156 10.75 -2.03 5.68
CA VAL A 156 11.06 -3.17 4.80
C VAL A 156 12.32 -3.87 5.27
N LEU A 157 12.31 -5.20 5.28
CA LEU A 157 13.47 -6.03 5.53
C LEU A 157 14.23 -6.27 4.23
N PHE A 158 15.30 -5.53 4.01
CA PHE A 158 16.19 -5.71 2.86
C PHE A 158 17.20 -6.83 3.08
N ASN A 159 17.66 -7.46 2.00
CA ASN A 159 18.68 -8.52 2.05
C ASN A 159 20.08 -8.02 2.44
N GLY A 160 20.36 -6.74 2.24
CA GLY A 160 21.60 -6.08 2.59
C GLY A 160 21.43 -4.97 3.63
N PRO A 161 22.53 -4.49 4.24
CA PRO A 161 22.48 -3.37 5.19
C PRO A 161 22.14 -2.06 4.45
N ILE A 162 21.08 -1.40 4.90
CA ILE A 162 20.68 -0.07 4.41
C ILE A 162 21.01 0.97 5.46
N ASN A 163 21.67 2.06 5.05
CA ASN A 163 21.90 3.20 5.92
C ASN A 163 20.60 4.01 6.11
N GLY A 164 20.36 4.46 7.33
CA GLY A 164 19.22 5.33 7.63
C GLY A 164 18.41 4.88 8.86
N ASP A 165 17.22 5.42 8.96
CA ASP A 165 16.29 5.16 10.06
C ASP A 165 15.70 3.75 9.93
N PHE A 166 15.55 3.03 11.05
CA PHE A 166 15.09 1.64 11.08
C PHE A 166 14.36 1.30 12.37
N VAL A 167 13.64 0.19 12.36
CA VAL A 167 13.07 -0.45 13.54
C VAL A 167 13.60 -1.88 13.66
N ASN A 168 13.75 -2.37 14.88
CA ASN A 168 14.10 -3.76 15.14
C ASN A 168 12.82 -4.56 15.43
N VAL A 169 12.57 -5.61 14.66
CA VAL A 169 11.44 -6.52 14.85
C VAL A 169 11.97 -7.94 14.93
N SER A 170 11.78 -8.59 16.07
CA SER A 170 12.27 -9.97 16.30
C SER A 170 13.75 -10.19 15.94
N GLY A 171 14.59 -9.20 16.25
CA GLY A 171 16.04 -9.26 15.99
C GLY A 171 16.45 -8.92 14.53
N LYS A 172 15.51 -8.63 13.65
CA LYS A 172 15.76 -8.21 12.27
C LYS A 172 15.62 -6.70 12.14
N ARG A 173 16.44 -6.09 11.27
CA ARG A 173 16.45 -4.65 11.02
C ARG A 173 15.58 -4.31 9.82
N TYR A 174 14.43 -3.68 10.06
CA TYR A 174 13.53 -3.18 9.03
C TYR A 174 13.80 -1.70 8.79
N THR A 175 14.16 -1.33 7.57
CA THR A 175 14.46 0.04 7.16
C THR A 175 13.17 0.81 6.92
N VAL A 176 13.04 2.02 7.49
CA VAL A 176 11.87 2.87 7.32
C VAL A 176 11.70 3.27 5.85
N CYS A 177 10.49 3.10 5.35
CA CYS A 177 10.07 3.53 4.02
C CYS A 177 8.72 4.22 4.17
N ASP A 178 8.70 5.56 4.08
CA ASP A 178 7.49 6.34 4.34
C ASP A 178 6.85 6.80 3.02
N PRO A 179 5.71 6.18 2.59
CA PRO A 179 5.06 6.52 1.32
C PRO A 179 4.30 7.85 1.36
N THR A 180 4.24 8.51 2.51
CA THR A 180 3.64 9.84 2.67
C THR A 180 4.68 10.95 2.73
N TYR A 181 5.92 10.63 3.10
CA TYR A 181 7.01 11.61 3.12
C TYR A 181 7.55 11.88 1.71
N ILE A 182 6.92 12.80 1.02
CA ILE A 182 7.15 13.08 -0.41
C ILE A 182 8.65 13.29 -0.73
N ASN A 183 9.14 12.55 -1.72
CA ASN A 183 10.53 12.54 -2.19
C ASN A 183 11.58 12.06 -1.16
N ALA A 184 11.19 11.60 0.01
CA ALA A 184 12.11 10.95 0.93
C ALA A 184 12.48 9.56 0.38
N PRO A 185 13.78 9.19 0.31
CA PRO A 185 14.19 7.85 -0.05
C PRO A 185 13.95 6.86 1.09
N ILE A 186 14.14 5.56 0.81
CA ILE A 186 14.19 4.53 1.84
C ILE A 186 15.25 4.90 2.91
N GLY A 187 15.00 4.52 4.17
CA GLY A 187 15.87 4.85 5.30
C GLY A 187 15.72 6.28 5.81
N LYS A 188 14.64 6.99 5.43
CA LYS A 188 14.39 8.35 5.91
C LYS A 188 13.00 8.48 6.53
N ALA A 189 12.95 8.52 7.86
CA ALA A 189 11.76 8.85 8.62
C ALA A 189 11.47 10.37 8.60
N MET A 190 10.20 10.76 8.73
CA MET A 190 9.85 12.15 8.98
C MET A 190 10.51 12.64 10.28
N PRO A 191 11.08 13.87 10.32
CA PRO A 191 11.79 14.37 11.49
C PRO A 191 10.98 14.29 12.79
N GLN A 192 9.69 14.60 12.72
CA GLN A 192 8.80 14.58 13.90
C GLN A 192 8.46 13.16 14.40
N LEU A 193 8.76 12.13 13.63
CA LEU A 193 8.46 10.73 13.99
C LEU A 193 9.67 9.98 14.56
N LYS A 194 10.89 10.54 14.49
CA LYS A 194 12.12 9.85 14.89
C LYS A 194 12.13 9.41 16.36
N ASP A 195 11.56 10.22 17.24
CA ASP A 195 11.47 9.96 18.68
C ASP A 195 10.06 9.55 19.13
N ALA A 196 9.13 9.42 18.18
CA ALA A 196 7.75 9.05 18.47
C ALA A 196 7.65 7.56 18.83
N LYS A 197 6.75 7.23 19.76
CA LYS A 197 6.43 5.83 20.05
C LYS A 197 5.72 5.24 18.84
N VAL A 198 6.21 4.09 18.37
CA VAL A 198 5.64 3.34 17.25
C VAL A 198 5.10 1.99 17.71
N LYS A 199 3.90 1.62 17.25
CA LYS A 199 3.37 0.25 17.34
C LYS A 199 3.68 -0.43 16.01
N VAL A 200 4.51 -1.47 16.05
CA VAL A 200 4.81 -2.27 14.86
C VAL A 200 3.70 -3.30 14.63
N ILE A 201 3.20 -3.37 13.40
CA ILE A 201 2.23 -4.35 12.94
C ILE A 201 2.97 -5.30 11.98
N SER A 202 3.27 -6.52 12.45
CA SER A 202 4.19 -7.46 11.78
C SER A 202 3.53 -8.69 11.15
N ASN A 203 2.22 -8.88 11.32
CA ASN A 203 1.52 -10.07 10.81
C ASN A 203 0.99 -9.86 9.38
N ILE A 204 1.79 -9.22 8.52
CA ILE A 204 1.45 -9.03 7.11
C ILE A 204 2.04 -10.21 6.35
N ILE A 205 1.25 -11.28 6.18
CA ILE A 205 1.69 -12.53 5.54
C ILE A 205 1.40 -12.44 4.03
N THR A 206 2.38 -12.81 3.22
CA THR A 206 2.17 -13.17 1.80
C THR A 206 1.46 -14.52 1.73
N HIS A 207 0.41 -14.62 0.96
CA HIS A 207 -0.25 -15.89 0.61
C HIS A 207 0.38 -16.49 -0.63
#